data_3721ecbd60453fe90935fed766765d28
#
_entry.id   3721ecbd60453fe90935fed766765d28
#
_cell.length_a   1.000
_cell.length_b   1.000
_cell.length_c   1.000
_cell.angle_alpha   90.00
_cell.angle_beta   90.00
_cell.angle_gamma   90.00
#
_symmetry.space_group_name_H-M   'P 1'
#
loop_
_entity.id
_entity.type
_entity.pdbx_description
1 polymer ?
#
loop_
_entity_poly.entity_id
_entity_poly.type
_entity_poly.pdbx_seq_one_letter_code
_entity_poly.pdbx_strand_id
1 'polypeptide(L)'
;MRKEILGLILLFVLPNIVTSQNNVIDEVVWVVGDEAILRSEVEEYRQKARYEGTEIDGDPYCVIPEQLALQKLYLDQAKIDSIYPDESSVNSQVEMRINYMISQIGSKEKLEEYFGQSLSSMRDELKEMVSNQQIVQQMQRKIVGTVNVTPAEVSTFFKTLPADSIPTIPAQVEVQILTIAPSISQKAIDDVKAKLRDFQQRIENAESEFSTLAILY
;
A
#
# COMPACT_ATOMS: atom_id res chain seq x y z
N MET A 1 47.71 -13.85 -64.60
CA MET A 1 46.42 -14.56 -64.42
C MET A 1 46.40 -15.59 -63.27
N ARG A 2 47.38 -16.47 -63.11
CA ARG A 2 47.37 -17.53 -62.03
C ARG A 2 47.57 -16.94 -60.62
N LYS A 3 48.31 -15.84 -60.47
CA LYS A 3 48.54 -15.18 -59.12
C LYS A 3 47.36 -14.38 -58.65
N GLU A 4 46.60 -13.81 -59.55
CA GLU A 4 45.39 -13.00 -59.26
C GLU A 4 44.22 -13.91 -58.79
N ILE A 5 44.13 -15.15 -59.41
CA ILE A 5 43.10 -16.10 -59.02
C ILE A 5 43.39 -16.69 -57.62
N LEU A 6 44.67 -16.83 -57.24
CA LEU A 6 45.07 -17.34 -55.94
C LEU A 6 44.72 -16.31 -54.82
N GLY A 7 44.83 -15.01 -55.10
CA GLY A 7 44.44 -13.92 -54.20
C GLY A 7 42.93 -13.85 -53.99
N LEU A 8 42.14 -14.13 -55.06
CA LEU A 8 40.68 -14.09 -54.98
C LEU A 8 40.11 -15.27 -54.18
N ILE A 9 40.78 -16.44 -54.26
CA ILE A 9 40.41 -17.67 -53.49
C ILE A 9 40.75 -17.50 -52.02
N LEU A 10 41.83 -16.77 -51.65
CA LEU A 10 42.22 -16.53 -50.27
C LEU A 10 41.28 -15.54 -49.58
N LEU A 11 40.62 -14.66 -50.35
CA LEU A 11 39.65 -13.70 -49.84
C LEU A 11 38.30 -14.38 -49.50
N PHE A 12 37.99 -15.54 -50.08
CA PHE A 12 36.74 -16.28 -49.84
C PHE A 12 36.84 -17.31 -48.72
N VAL A 13 38.01 -17.54 -48.15
CA VAL A 13 38.27 -18.47 -47.03
C VAL A 13 38.46 -17.71 -45.71
N LEU A 14 38.01 -16.46 -45.62
CA LEU A 14 37.83 -15.84 -44.31
C LEU A 14 36.77 -16.66 -43.56
N PRO A 15 37.12 -17.33 -42.45
CA PRO A 15 36.14 -18.01 -41.66
C PRO A 15 35.13 -16.96 -41.23
N ASN A 16 33.87 -17.13 -41.60
CA ASN A 16 32.79 -16.46 -40.91
C ASN A 16 32.92 -16.90 -39.44
N ILE A 17 33.56 -16.07 -38.65
CA ILE A 17 33.47 -16.18 -37.21
C ILE A 17 32.01 -15.85 -36.92
N VAL A 18 31.17 -16.87 -37.03
CA VAL A 18 29.83 -16.85 -36.45
C VAL A 18 30.07 -16.75 -34.95
N THR A 19 30.11 -15.52 -34.43
CA THR A 19 29.95 -15.31 -33.04
C THR A 19 28.55 -15.84 -32.72
N SER A 20 28.49 -17.08 -32.22
CA SER A 20 27.31 -17.60 -31.58
C SER A 20 27.01 -16.62 -30.47
N GLN A 21 26.09 -15.67 -30.71
CA GLN A 21 25.50 -14.92 -29.66
C GLN A 21 24.84 -15.99 -28.79
N ASN A 22 25.27 -16.08 -27.53
CA ASN A 22 24.55 -16.83 -26.53
C ASN A 22 23.13 -16.25 -26.49
N ASN A 23 22.23 -16.86 -27.24
CA ASN A 23 20.84 -16.50 -27.30
C ASN A 23 20.15 -17.13 -26.07
N VAL A 24 20.69 -16.84 -24.89
CA VAL A 24 20.09 -17.20 -23.63
C VAL A 24 18.89 -16.27 -23.48
N ILE A 25 17.71 -16.83 -23.63
CA ILE A 25 16.44 -16.07 -23.49
C ILE A 25 16.30 -15.61 -22.04
N ASP A 26 16.63 -16.49 -21.09
CA ASP A 26 16.68 -16.17 -19.65
C ASP A 26 17.57 -17.20 -18.92
N GLU A 27 18.05 -16.87 -17.74
CA GLU A 27 18.91 -17.74 -16.94
C GLU A 27 18.16 -18.18 -15.68
N VAL A 28 18.14 -19.48 -15.42
CA VAL A 28 17.60 -20.02 -14.16
C VAL A 28 18.63 -19.79 -13.05
N VAL A 29 18.29 -18.97 -12.07
CA VAL A 29 19.13 -18.66 -10.91
C VAL A 29 18.96 -19.71 -9.82
N TRP A 30 17.70 -20.03 -9.49
CA TRP A 30 17.33 -21.03 -8.48
C TRP A 30 16.14 -21.86 -8.94
N VAL A 31 15.94 -23.02 -8.30
CA VAL A 31 14.76 -23.87 -8.47
C VAL A 31 14.20 -24.18 -7.09
N VAL A 32 12.90 -23.98 -6.93
CA VAL A 32 12.17 -24.24 -5.68
C VAL A 32 10.98 -25.15 -6.01
N GLY A 33 11.05 -26.40 -5.58
CA GLY A 33 10.07 -27.41 -6.03
C GLY A 33 10.06 -27.54 -7.54
N ASP A 34 8.92 -27.32 -8.17
CA ASP A 34 8.73 -27.36 -9.61
C ASP A 34 8.86 -25.99 -10.31
N GLU A 35 9.17 -24.93 -9.54
CA GLU A 35 9.23 -23.55 -10.03
C GLU A 35 10.67 -23.05 -10.11
N ALA A 36 11.03 -22.48 -11.27
CA ALA A 36 12.30 -21.80 -11.45
C ALA A 36 12.20 -20.34 -11.03
N ILE A 37 13.31 -19.79 -10.53
CA ILE A 37 13.52 -18.36 -10.35
C ILE A 37 14.45 -17.92 -11.47
N LEU A 38 13.96 -17.00 -12.30
CA LEU A 38 14.66 -16.50 -13.45
C LEU A 38 15.47 -15.25 -13.11
N ARG A 39 16.54 -15.02 -13.87
CA ARG A 39 17.35 -13.81 -13.73
C ARG A 39 16.55 -12.55 -14.03
N SER A 40 15.62 -12.63 -14.99
CA SER A 40 14.70 -11.53 -15.29
C SER A 40 13.84 -11.15 -14.09
N GLU A 41 13.31 -12.12 -13.32
CA GLU A 41 12.54 -11.86 -12.09
C GLU A 41 13.40 -11.12 -11.04
N VAL A 42 14.67 -11.53 -10.91
CA VAL A 42 15.61 -10.87 -9.97
C VAL A 42 15.89 -9.43 -10.39
N GLU A 43 16.09 -9.19 -11.69
CA GLU A 43 16.32 -7.84 -12.23
C GLU A 43 15.08 -6.94 -12.09
N GLU A 44 13.91 -7.47 -12.36
CA GLU A 44 12.64 -6.76 -12.18
C GLU A 44 12.45 -6.33 -10.73
N TYR A 45 12.67 -7.24 -9.79
CA TYR A 45 12.58 -6.95 -8.35
C TYR A 45 13.60 -5.87 -7.94
N ARG A 46 14.84 -5.98 -8.43
CA ARG A 46 15.91 -5.00 -8.17
C ARG A 46 15.55 -3.61 -8.70
N GLN A 47 15.00 -3.54 -9.91
CA GLN A 47 14.57 -2.27 -10.51
C GLN A 47 13.42 -1.65 -9.73
N LYS A 48 12.45 -2.48 -9.32
CA LYS A 48 11.32 -2.05 -8.50
C LYS A 48 11.77 -1.50 -7.15
N ALA A 49 12.64 -2.22 -6.44
CA ALA A 49 13.19 -1.76 -5.15
C ALA A 49 13.92 -0.42 -5.31
N ARG A 50 14.70 -0.26 -6.38
CA ARG A 50 15.38 1.00 -6.69
C ARG A 50 14.40 2.15 -6.97
N TYR A 51 13.31 1.87 -7.68
CA TYR A 51 12.29 2.87 -7.98
C TYR A 51 11.52 3.29 -6.71
N GLU A 52 11.23 2.35 -5.84
CA GLU A 52 10.55 2.57 -4.56
C GLU A 52 11.47 3.17 -3.48
N GLY A 53 12.78 3.28 -3.74
CA GLY A 53 13.77 3.76 -2.77
C GLY A 53 14.03 2.79 -1.62
N THR A 54 13.69 1.51 -1.81
CA THR A 54 13.92 0.46 -0.83
C THR A 54 15.37 0.02 -0.87
N GLU A 55 16.09 0.16 0.23
CA GLU A 55 17.46 -0.34 0.34
C GLU A 55 17.46 -1.87 0.51
N ILE A 56 18.29 -2.55 -0.27
CA ILE A 56 18.54 -3.98 -0.15
C ILE A 56 19.84 -4.15 0.64
N ASP A 57 19.72 -4.73 1.84
CA ASP A 57 20.89 -4.98 2.69
C ASP A 57 21.65 -6.21 2.18
N GLY A 58 22.80 -5.97 1.56
CA GLY A 58 23.67 -6.98 0.97
C GLY A 58 23.70 -6.98 -0.56
N ASP A 59 24.23 -8.06 -1.14
CA ASP A 59 24.27 -8.24 -2.60
C ASP A 59 22.86 -8.56 -3.13
N PRO A 60 22.27 -7.71 -3.99
CA PRO A 60 20.94 -7.93 -4.57
C PRO A 60 20.80 -9.29 -5.25
N TYR A 61 21.87 -9.80 -5.86
CA TYR A 61 21.86 -11.10 -6.57
C TYR A 61 21.89 -12.30 -5.64
N CYS A 62 22.13 -12.10 -4.35
CA CYS A 62 21.98 -13.10 -3.31
C CYS A 62 20.67 -12.93 -2.55
N VAL A 63 20.37 -11.71 -2.13
CA VAL A 63 19.21 -11.41 -1.27
C VAL A 63 17.88 -11.58 -1.99
N ILE A 64 17.78 -11.08 -3.23
CA ILE A 64 16.53 -11.16 -4.00
C ILE A 64 16.13 -12.60 -4.34
N PRO A 65 17.04 -13.46 -4.88
CA PRO A 65 16.71 -14.86 -5.11
C PRO A 65 16.25 -15.60 -3.84
N GLU A 66 16.86 -15.30 -2.68
CA GLU A 66 16.45 -15.89 -1.41
C GLU A 66 15.03 -15.46 -1.01
N GLN A 67 14.69 -14.18 -1.17
CA GLN A 67 13.33 -13.68 -0.91
C GLN A 67 12.30 -14.29 -1.86
N LEU A 68 12.62 -14.39 -3.16
CA LEU A 68 11.74 -15.03 -4.15
C LEU A 68 11.57 -16.52 -3.85
N ALA A 69 12.65 -17.22 -3.45
CA ALA A 69 12.57 -18.62 -3.05
C ALA A 69 11.66 -18.82 -1.85
N LEU A 70 11.80 -17.98 -0.83
CA LEU A 70 10.94 -18.03 0.35
C LEU A 70 9.47 -17.79 -0.01
N GLN A 71 9.19 -16.85 -0.91
CA GLN A 71 7.83 -16.61 -1.40
C GLN A 71 7.26 -17.84 -2.12
N LYS A 72 8.04 -18.48 -3.01
CA LYS A 72 7.64 -19.70 -3.73
C LYS A 72 7.42 -20.86 -2.77
N LEU A 73 8.23 -20.99 -1.72
CA LEU A 73 8.02 -22.01 -0.67
C LEU A 73 6.70 -21.80 0.09
N TYR A 74 6.34 -20.55 0.41
CA TYR A 74 5.04 -20.27 1.02
C TYR A 74 3.87 -20.64 0.09
N LEU A 75 3.98 -20.35 -1.21
CA LEU A 75 2.96 -20.70 -2.19
C LEU A 75 2.81 -22.23 -2.34
N ASP A 76 3.93 -22.94 -2.37
CA ASP A 76 3.92 -24.41 -2.45
C ASP A 76 3.31 -25.04 -1.19
N GLN A 77 3.73 -24.62 -0.02
CA GLN A 77 3.16 -25.09 1.24
C GLN A 77 1.67 -24.75 1.35
N ALA A 78 1.25 -23.60 0.84
CA ALA A 78 -0.16 -23.21 0.84
C ALA A 78 -1.02 -24.15 -0.01
N LYS A 79 -0.50 -24.66 -1.14
CA LYS A 79 -1.18 -25.69 -1.96
C LYS A 79 -1.40 -26.96 -1.14
N ILE A 80 -0.37 -27.42 -0.41
CA ILE A 80 -0.44 -28.60 0.45
C ILE A 80 -1.48 -28.39 1.57
N ASP A 81 -1.48 -27.21 2.17
CA ASP A 81 -2.37 -26.84 3.29
C ASP A 81 -3.77 -26.39 2.84
N SER A 82 -4.07 -26.46 1.54
CA SER A 82 -5.35 -26.05 0.94
C SER A 82 -5.75 -24.61 1.30
N ILE A 83 -4.79 -23.69 1.29
CA ILE A 83 -5.01 -22.26 1.49
C ILE A 83 -5.26 -21.62 0.14
N TYR A 84 -6.42 -20.98 -0.01
CA TYR A 84 -6.85 -20.31 -1.23
C TYR A 84 -7.09 -18.81 -0.97
N PRO A 85 -6.92 -17.95 -2.01
CA PRO A 85 -7.21 -16.54 -1.86
C PRO A 85 -8.73 -16.31 -1.78
N ASP A 86 -9.13 -15.22 -1.16
CA ASP A 86 -10.51 -14.74 -1.22
C ASP A 86 -10.74 -14.03 -2.55
N GLU A 87 -11.41 -14.70 -3.48
CA GLU A 87 -11.72 -14.22 -4.83
C GLU A 87 -12.43 -12.86 -4.83
N SER A 88 -13.33 -12.62 -3.88
CA SER A 88 -14.06 -11.35 -3.78
C SER A 88 -13.11 -10.20 -3.42
N SER A 89 -12.26 -10.43 -2.44
CA SER A 89 -11.23 -9.47 -2.02
C SER A 89 -10.20 -9.22 -3.12
N VAL A 90 -9.75 -10.28 -3.81
CA VAL A 90 -8.81 -10.17 -4.94
C VAL A 90 -9.40 -9.30 -6.04
N ASN A 91 -10.60 -9.61 -6.51
CA ASN A 91 -11.25 -8.84 -7.58
C ASN A 91 -11.44 -7.37 -7.19
N SER A 92 -11.85 -7.09 -5.95
CA SER A 92 -12.00 -5.73 -5.45
C SER A 92 -10.67 -4.96 -5.45
N GLN A 93 -9.58 -5.59 -5.02
CA GLN A 93 -8.25 -4.96 -5.00
C GLN A 93 -7.72 -4.72 -6.42
N VAL A 94 -7.94 -5.65 -7.34
CA VAL A 94 -7.57 -5.51 -8.76
C VAL A 94 -8.31 -4.32 -9.39
N GLU A 95 -9.63 -4.24 -9.22
CA GLU A 95 -10.40 -3.12 -9.76
C GLU A 95 -9.97 -1.78 -9.16
N MET A 96 -9.68 -1.71 -7.87
CA MET A 96 -9.15 -0.48 -7.27
C MET A 96 -7.81 -0.07 -7.90
N ARG A 97 -6.89 -1.00 -8.11
CA ARG A 97 -5.57 -0.70 -8.73
C ARG A 97 -5.73 -0.26 -10.18
N ILE A 98 -6.57 -0.94 -10.96
CA ILE A 98 -6.86 -0.57 -12.35
C ILE A 98 -7.48 0.83 -12.42
N ASN A 99 -8.50 1.11 -11.61
CA ASN A 99 -9.15 2.41 -11.59
C ASN A 99 -8.20 3.52 -11.15
N TYR A 100 -7.31 3.23 -10.20
CA TYR A 100 -6.26 4.17 -9.80
C TYR A 100 -5.31 4.48 -10.97
N MET A 101 -4.80 3.46 -11.67
CA MET A 101 -3.94 3.66 -12.84
C MET A 101 -4.63 4.46 -13.95
N ILE A 102 -5.90 4.16 -14.24
CA ILE A 102 -6.70 4.92 -15.21
C ILE A 102 -6.82 6.38 -14.77
N SER A 103 -7.05 6.64 -13.48
CA SER A 103 -7.17 8.01 -12.96
C SER A 103 -5.87 8.81 -13.07
N GLN A 104 -4.71 8.15 -12.95
CA GLN A 104 -3.41 8.80 -13.10
C GLN A 104 -3.04 9.10 -14.57
N ILE A 105 -3.36 8.18 -15.46
CA ILE A 105 -3.01 8.29 -16.89
C ILE A 105 -4.10 9.04 -17.67
N GLY A 106 -5.33 9.03 -17.18
CA GLY A 106 -6.46 9.82 -17.68
C GLY A 106 -7.48 9.03 -18.48
N SER A 107 -7.14 7.91 -19.14
CA SER A 107 -8.11 7.05 -19.79
C SER A 107 -7.62 5.61 -19.93
N LYS A 108 -8.56 4.70 -20.21
CA LYS A 108 -8.28 3.29 -20.45
C LYS A 108 -7.39 3.09 -21.69
N GLU A 109 -7.69 3.78 -22.78
CA GLU A 109 -6.96 3.68 -24.05
C GLU A 109 -5.50 4.12 -23.88
N LYS A 110 -5.27 5.21 -23.14
CA LYS A 110 -3.93 5.68 -22.81
C LYS A 110 -3.17 4.72 -21.91
N LEU A 111 -3.87 4.05 -20.99
CA LEU A 111 -3.29 3.03 -20.12
C LEU A 111 -2.80 1.84 -20.96
N GLU A 112 -3.65 1.33 -21.88
CA GLU A 112 -3.30 0.24 -22.78
C GLU A 112 -2.13 0.63 -23.73
N GLU A 113 -2.12 1.86 -24.24
CA GLU A 113 -1.03 2.39 -25.06
C GLU A 113 0.30 2.51 -24.28
N TYR A 114 0.23 3.02 -23.03
CA TYR A 114 1.41 3.20 -22.20
C TYR A 114 2.09 1.88 -21.83
N PHE A 115 1.30 0.86 -21.46
CA PHE A 115 1.82 -0.46 -21.09
C PHE A 115 2.00 -1.41 -22.29
N GLY A 116 1.49 -1.06 -23.45
CA GLY A 116 1.57 -1.90 -24.66
C GLY A 116 0.78 -3.20 -24.56
N GLN A 117 -0.20 -3.28 -23.65
CA GLN A 117 -1.01 -4.48 -23.42
C GLN A 117 -2.48 -4.11 -23.13
N SER A 118 -3.37 -5.09 -23.34
CA SER A 118 -4.80 -4.87 -23.08
C SER A 118 -5.11 -4.80 -21.58
N LEU A 119 -6.18 -4.08 -21.24
CA LEU A 119 -6.66 -3.99 -19.86
C LEU A 119 -7.04 -5.37 -19.28
N SER A 120 -7.50 -6.30 -20.14
CA SER A 120 -7.78 -7.68 -19.73
C SER A 120 -6.50 -8.39 -19.27
N SER A 121 -5.43 -8.30 -20.05
CA SER A 121 -4.13 -8.89 -19.71
C SER A 121 -3.58 -8.32 -18.41
N MET A 122 -3.62 -6.98 -18.28
CA MET A 122 -3.21 -6.31 -17.02
C MET A 122 -4.03 -6.77 -15.82
N ARG A 123 -5.34 -6.99 -16.02
CA ARG A 123 -6.23 -7.49 -14.96
C ARG A 123 -5.86 -8.91 -14.54
N ASP A 124 -5.56 -9.78 -15.48
CA ASP A 124 -5.19 -11.17 -15.21
C ASP A 124 -3.84 -11.24 -14.46
N GLU A 125 -2.85 -10.46 -14.87
CA GLU A 125 -1.55 -10.35 -14.19
C GLU A 125 -1.69 -9.79 -12.76
N LEU A 126 -2.49 -8.73 -12.59
CA LEU A 126 -2.77 -8.17 -11.27
C LEU A 126 -3.52 -9.14 -10.38
N LYS A 127 -4.44 -9.93 -10.96
CA LYS A 127 -5.20 -10.94 -10.23
C LYS A 127 -4.27 -12.02 -9.69
N GLU A 128 -3.36 -12.52 -10.50
CA GLU A 128 -2.35 -13.48 -10.08
C GLU A 128 -1.46 -12.92 -8.97
N MET A 129 -0.93 -11.71 -9.17
CA MET A 129 -0.08 -11.03 -8.18
C MET A 129 -0.79 -10.85 -6.84
N VAL A 130 -2.02 -10.35 -6.84
CA VAL A 130 -2.80 -10.11 -5.59
C VAL A 130 -3.17 -11.43 -4.93
N SER A 131 -3.52 -12.46 -5.72
CA SER A 131 -3.83 -13.80 -5.20
C SER A 131 -2.62 -14.40 -4.49
N ASN A 132 -1.46 -14.39 -5.15
CA ASN A 132 -0.21 -14.89 -4.59
C ASN A 132 0.18 -14.14 -3.31
N GLN A 133 0.04 -12.82 -3.30
CA GLN A 133 0.30 -12.01 -2.12
C GLN A 133 -0.63 -12.36 -0.95
N GLN A 134 -1.92 -12.57 -1.20
CA GLN A 134 -2.86 -12.99 -0.16
C GLN A 134 -2.53 -14.37 0.41
N ILE A 135 -2.21 -15.34 -0.47
CA ILE A 135 -1.85 -16.71 -0.06
C ILE A 135 -0.61 -16.69 0.83
N VAL A 136 0.46 -15.99 0.40
CA VAL A 136 1.69 -15.85 1.19
C VAL A 136 1.41 -15.25 2.58
N GLN A 137 0.61 -14.18 2.64
CA GLN A 137 0.24 -13.57 3.92
C GLN A 137 -0.60 -14.49 4.81
N GLN A 138 -1.51 -15.28 4.22
CA GLN A 138 -2.30 -16.25 4.98
C GLN A 138 -1.41 -17.37 5.51
N MET A 139 -0.48 -17.86 4.70
CA MET A 139 0.47 -18.90 5.10
C MET A 139 1.39 -18.42 6.23
N GLN A 140 1.94 -17.21 6.11
CA GLN A 140 2.74 -16.59 7.16
C GLN A 140 1.95 -16.48 8.47
N ARG A 141 0.70 -15.99 8.42
CA ARG A 141 -0.16 -15.91 9.61
C ARG A 141 -0.44 -17.29 10.22
N LYS A 142 -0.61 -18.32 9.39
CA LYS A 142 -0.82 -19.70 9.88
C LYS A 142 0.41 -20.22 10.62
N ILE A 143 1.61 -19.97 10.09
CA ILE A 143 2.88 -20.41 10.70
C ILE A 143 3.10 -19.71 12.04
N VAL A 144 2.92 -18.38 12.09
CA VAL A 144 3.18 -17.60 13.31
C VAL A 144 2.00 -17.54 14.28
N GLY A 145 0.80 -17.94 13.84
CA GLY A 145 -0.44 -17.82 14.63
C GLY A 145 -0.46 -18.60 15.94
N THR A 146 0.44 -19.58 16.09
CA THR A 146 0.64 -20.34 17.34
C THR A 146 1.68 -19.72 18.27
N VAL A 147 2.41 -18.71 17.81
CA VAL A 147 3.44 -18.04 18.59
C VAL A 147 2.78 -17.04 19.54
N ASN A 148 2.78 -17.36 20.82
CA ASN A 148 2.29 -16.49 21.89
C ASN A 148 3.47 -15.95 22.69
N VAL A 149 3.50 -14.66 22.88
CA VAL A 149 4.54 -14.00 23.69
C VAL A 149 3.95 -13.64 25.05
N THR A 150 4.60 -14.10 26.11
CA THR A 150 4.19 -13.81 27.48
C THR A 150 4.70 -12.44 27.94
N PRO A 151 4.01 -11.76 28.90
CA PRO A 151 4.51 -10.52 29.48
C PRO A 151 5.92 -10.64 30.11
N ALA A 152 6.27 -11.82 30.62
CA ALA A 152 7.60 -12.11 31.18
C ALA A 152 8.67 -12.09 30.09
N GLU A 153 8.42 -12.69 28.92
CA GLU A 153 9.33 -12.65 27.77
C GLU A 153 9.52 -11.24 27.24
N VAL A 154 8.41 -10.47 27.11
CA VAL A 154 8.49 -9.05 26.74
C VAL A 154 9.37 -8.27 27.72
N SER A 155 9.16 -8.44 29.03
CA SER A 155 9.97 -7.77 30.07
C SER A 155 11.43 -8.17 29.99
N THR A 156 11.70 -9.44 29.72
CA THR A 156 13.08 -9.94 29.60
C THR A 156 13.75 -9.35 28.36
N PHE A 157 13.07 -9.37 27.21
CA PHE A 157 13.58 -8.76 25.98
C PHE A 157 13.85 -7.27 26.15
N PHE A 158 12.92 -6.54 26.77
CA PHE A 158 13.06 -5.11 27.01
C PHE A 158 14.33 -4.79 27.83
N LYS A 159 14.66 -5.63 28.81
CA LYS A 159 15.88 -5.47 29.64
C LYS A 159 17.17 -5.74 28.87
N THR A 160 17.12 -6.46 27.75
CA THR A 160 18.30 -6.73 26.91
C THR A 160 18.56 -5.62 25.89
N LEU A 161 17.61 -4.70 25.68
CA LEU A 161 17.78 -3.61 24.75
C LEU A 161 18.81 -2.59 25.28
N PRO A 162 19.72 -2.11 24.42
CA PRO A 162 20.60 -0.99 24.75
C PRO A 162 19.77 0.26 25.10
N ALA A 163 20.29 1.07 26.02
CA ALA A 163 19.55 2.26 26.50
C ALA A 163 19.26 3.30 25.41
N ASP A 164 20.09 3.37 24.38
CA ASP A 164 19.96 4.23 23.21
C ASP A 164 18.92 3.74 22.20
N SER A 165 18.57 2.44 22.26
CA SER A 165 17.54 1.83 21.41
C SER A 165 16.14 1.90 22.02
N ILE A 166 16.01 2.36 23.27
CA ILE A 166 14.71 2.51 23.93
C ILE A 166 14.11 3.86 23.56
N PRO A 167 12.96 3.88 22.85
CA PRO A 167 12.32 5.14 22.48
C PRO A 167 11.85 5.90 23.73
N THR A 168 12.20 7.18 23.81
CA THR A 168 11.69 8.05 24.86
C THR A 168 10.27 8.47 24.52
N ILE A 169 9.31 8.06 25.32
CA ILE A 169 7.92 8.51 25.18
C ILE A 169 7.79 9.84 25.91
N PRO A 170 7.50 10.95 25.22
CA PRO A 170 7.25 12.23 25.88
C PRO A 170 6.02 12.15 26.80
N ALA A 171 6.01 12.96 27.85
CA ALA A 171 4.85 13.06 28.74
C ALA A 171 3.61 13.47 27.91
N GLN A 172 2.54 12.71 28.06
CA GLN A 172 1.26 13.01 27.43
C GLN A 172 0.27 13.39 28.53
N VAL A 173 -0.56 14.38 28.22
CA VAL A 173 -1.66 14.79 29.08
C VAL A 173 -2.97 14.61 28.31
N GLU A 174 -3.94 14.00 28.96
CA GLU A 174 -5.31 13.95 28.45
C GLU A 174 -6.06 15.14 29.02
N VAL A 175 -6.60 15.99 28.14
CA VAL A 175 -7.40 17.12 28.52
C VAL A 175 -8.84 16.82 28.17
N GLN A 176 -9.70 16.80 29.21
CA GLN A 176 -11.14 16.67 29.04
C GLN A 176 -11.80 18.04 29.32
N ILE A 177 -12.63 18.49 28.40
CA ILE A 177 -13.37 19.74 28.51
C ILE A 177 -14.84 19.38 28.74
N LEU A 178 -15.33 19.71 29.91
CA LEU A 178 -16.77 19.63 30.23
C LEU A 178 -17.41 20.98 29.96
N THR A 179 -18.18 21.08 28.89
CA THR A 179 -18.97 22.27 28.58
C THR A 179 -20.37 22.11 29.16
N ILE A 180 -20.72 22.92 30.17
CA ILE A 180 -22.06 22.94 30.73
C ILE A 180 -22.75 24.24 30.28
N ALA A 181 -23.75 24.08 29.44
CA ALA A 181 -24.61 25.20 29.09
C ALA A 181 -25.61 25.45 30.26
N PRO A 182 -25.66 26.65 30.86
CA PRO A 182 -26.65 26.94 31.89
C PRO A 182 -28.06 26.84 31.31
N SER A 183 -28.91 26.07 31.94
CA SER A 183 -30.33 26.02 31.59
C SER A 183 -31.04 27.27 32.11
N ILE A 184 -31.78 27.95 31.22
CA ILE A 184 -32.63 29.07 31.62
C ILE A 184 -33.76 28.50 32.46
N SER A 185 -33.89 28.97 33.72
CA SER A 185 -34.95 28.49 34.59
C SER A 185 -36.33 28.95 34.09
N GLN A 186 -37.36 28.13 34.32
CA GLN A 186 -38.73 28.47 33.95
C GLN A 186 -39.16 29.79 34.59
N LYS A 187 -38.70 30.04 35.81
CA LYS A 187 -38.93 31.31 36.51
C LYS A 187 -38.38 32.51 35.74
N ALA A 188 -37.16 32.45 35.23
CA ALA A 188 -36.58 33.54 34.45
C ALA A 188 -37.35 33.81 33.15
N ILE A 189 -37.85 32.75 32.50
CA ILE A 189 -38.72 32.87 31.31
C ILE A 189 -40.04 33.58 31.69
N ASP A 190 -40.64 33.20 32.82
CA ASP A 190 -41.92 33.74 33.23
C ASP A 190 -41.77 35.20 33.71
N ASP A 191 -40.68 35.55 34.36
CA ASP A 191 -40.36 36.95 34.76
C ASP A 191 -40.20 37.86 33.53
N VAL A 192 -39.52 37.38 32.46
CA VAL A 192 -39.39 38.11 31.19
C VAL A 192 -40.75 38.26 30.50
N LYS A 193 -41.57 37.20 30.46
CA LYS A 193 -42.91 37.25 29.91
C LYS A 193 -43.81 38.24 30.67
N ALA A 194 -43.73 38.26 31.98
CA ALA A 194 -44.47 39.21 32.80
C ALA A 194 -44.08 40.69 32.51
N LYS A 195 -42.75 40.92 32.36
CA LYS A 195 -42.24 42.24 31.94
C LYS A 195 -42.76 42.66 30.57
N LEU A 196 -42.74 41.77 29.61
CA LEU A 196 -43.23 42.09 28.28
C LEU A 196 -44.71 42.35 28.22
N ARG A 197 -45.52 41.68 29.06
CA ARG A 197 -46.95 41.97 29.21
C ARG A 197 -47.22 43.34 29.89
N ASP A 198 -46.41 43.67 30.87
CA ASP A 198 -46.49 45.02 31.51
C ASP A 198 -46.15 46.09 30.43
N PHE A 199 -45.16 45.93 29.66
CA PHE A 199 -44.81 46.85 28.56
C PHE A 199 -45.97 46.99 27.55
N GLN A 200 -46.55 45.85 27.15
CA GLN A 200 -47.72 45.86 26.28
C GLN A 200 -48.88 46.66 26.86
N GLN A 201 -49.24 46.44 28.13
CA GLN A 201 -50.32 47.20 28.81
C GLN A 201 -50.02 48.70 28.86
N ARG A 202 -48.79 49.09 29.16
CA ARG A 202 -48.36 50.48 29.19
C ARG A 202 -48.47 51.16 27.84
N ILE A 203 -48.23 50.45 26.76
CA ILE A 203 -48.41 50.97 25.40
C ILE A 203 -49.88 51.06 25.04
N GLU A 204 -50.70 50.03 25.36
CA GLU A 204 -52.14 50.02 25.11
C GLU A 204 -52.89 51.10 25.88
N ASN A 205 -52.44 51.41 27.13
CA ASN A 205 -52.98 52.46 27.96
C ASN A 205 -52.45 53.84 27.59
N ALA A 206 -51.62 54.01 26.58
CA ALA A 206 -50.94 55.22 26.17
C ALA A 206 -50.06 55.87 27.27
N GLU A 207 -49.57 55.06 28.23
CA GLU A 207 -48.64 55.49 29.29
C GLU A 207 -47.20 55.61 28.83
N SER A 208 -46.83 54.89 27.75
CA SER A 208 -45.49 54.89 27.15
C SER A 208 -45.55 54.56 25.67
N GLU A 209 -44.65 55.12 24.89
CA GLU A 209 -44.47 54.72 23.46
C GLU A 209 -43.55 53.56 23.38
N PHE A 210 -43.78 52.69 22.35
CA PHE A 210 -42.96 51.55 22.08
C PHE A 210 -41.46 51.89 21.85
N SER A 211 -41.23 53.00 21.14
CA SER A 211 -39.88 53.53 20.90
C SER A 211 -39.11 53.84 22.18
N THR A 212 -39.76 54.40 23.15
CA THR A 212 -39.19 54.76 24.43
C THR A 212 -38.83 53.51 25.26
N LEU A 213 -39.73 52.51 25.29
CA LEU A 213 -39.49 51.30 26.02
C LEU A 213 -38.37 50.48 25.33
N ALA A 214 -38.32 50.45 24.01
CA ALA A 214 -37.28 49.72 23.27
C ALA A 214 -35.86 50.31 23.40
N ILE A 215 -35.75 51.59 23.74
CA ILE A 215 -34.45 52.24 24.02
C ILE A 215 -34.01 52.00 25.46
N LEU A 216 -34.96 51.90 26.40
CA LEU A 216 -34.70 51.81 27.86
C LEU A 216 -34.41 50.37 28.33
N TYR A 217 -34.91 49.38 27.65
CA TYR A 217 -34.84 47.93 28.00
C TYR A 217 -34.33 47.04 26.89
#